data_9f9dbe406e68f370e0c5930c7766cff0
#
_entry.id   9f9dbe406e68f370e0c5930c7766cff0
#
_cell.length_a   1.000
_cell.length_b   1.000
_cell.length_c   1.000
_cell.angle_alpha   90.00
_cell.angle_beta   90.00
_cell.angle_gamma   90.00
#
_symmetry.space_group_name_H-M   'P 1'
#
loop_
_entity.id
_entity.type
_entity.pdbx_description
1 polymer ?
#
loop_
_entity_poly.entity_id
_entity_poly.type
_entity_poly.pdbx_seq_one_letter_code
_entity_poly.pdbx_strand_id
1 'polypeptide(L)'
;MTVPEHLAIDALELYDLNQPRAELIRHNENMTYKVTDADKKYVLRIHKRVEGFSTDIFDMSHNLIELIQSELEIISALKNAADFQMQTPVCGRNGNLVQALDDGTPVSLLAWVEGQTVESAGITLEIAKESGKLMAKMHTFFHQRTESEKKYARYSYDQSILPRIAERIENAAQVKAMTDKQANIILNAIDETRRRFDELDSIEGKHIVHADLGKSNVIVGANGQLTPIDFSLCGYSHFYMDIGGIFGLNHNDESRKHVIEGYRSVRNCEIKTRFIEPYFALGVLLFIACQYERAKGWDWFPGNMERWCRDIFEPLANKTEFITI
;
A
#
# COMPACT_ATOMS: atom_id res chain seq x y z
N MET A 1 22.70 23.42 -5.94
CA MET A 1 21.78 22.29 -6.19
C MET A 1 21.91 21.33 -5.01
N THR A 2 20.80 20.92 -4.40
CA THR A 2 20.82 19.94 -3.30
C THR A 2 21.06 18.53 -3.85
N VAL A 3 21.53 17.58 -3.01
CA VAL A 3 21.72 16.18 -3.43
C VAL A 3 20.46 15.58 -4.08
N PRO A 4 19.22 15.80 -3.58
CA PRO A 4 18.00 15.37 -4.23
C PRO A 4 17.80 15.92 -5.65
N GLU A 5 18.19 17.15 -5.93
CA GLU A 5 18.04 17.77 -7.24
C GLU A 5 18.96 17.15 -8.29
N HIS A 6 20.21 16.83 -7.94
CA HIS A 6 21.15 16.13 -8.83
C HIS A 6 20.62 14.75 -9.21
N LEU A 7 20.20 13.94 -8.24
CA LEU A 7 19.67 12.61 -8.51
C LEU A 7 18.46 12.63 -9.45
N ALA A 8 17.60 13.64 -9.33
CA ALA A 8 16.44 13.77 -10.22
C ALA A 8 16.87 14.12 -11.66
N ILE A 9 17.87 14.96 -11.85
CA ILE A 9 18.41 15.29 -13.17
C ILE A 9 18.99 14.04 -13.83
N ASP A 10 19.90 13.35 -13.14
CA ASP A 10 20.55 12.13 -13.63
C ASP A 10 19.50 11.06 -13.99
N ALA A 11 18.47 10.91 -13.14
CA ALA A 11 17.38 9.97 -13.40
C ALA A 11 16.56 10.33 -14.64
N LEU A 12 16.32 11.62 -14.90
CA LEU A 12 15.54 12.07 -16.06
C LEU A 12 16.28 11.88 -17.38
N GLU A 13 17.61 11.89 -17.39
CA GLU A 13 18.43 11.61 -18.57
C GLU A 13 18.24 10.17 -19.10
N LEU A 14 17.76 9.25 -18.27
CA LEU A 14 17.47 7.88 -18.66
C LEU A 14 16.21 7.73 -19.52
N TYR A 15 15.40 8.79 -19.65
CA TYR A 15 14.13 8.79 -20.37
C TYR A 15 14.16 9.72 -21.57
N ASP A 16 13.30 9.46 -22.57
CA ASP A 16 13.15 10.31 -23.74
C ASP A 16 12.20 11.48 -23.44
N LEU A 17 12.71 12.47 -22.72
CA LEU A 17 12.05 13.71 -22.34
C LEU A 17 12.78 14.91 -22.99
N ASN A 18 12.04 16.00 -23.23
CA ASN A 18 12.60 17.14 -23.98
C ASN A 18 13.28 18.16 -23.04
N GLN A 19 12.52 18.77 -22.14
CA GLN A 19 13.02 19.75 -21.15
C GLN A 19 12.36 19.51 -19.79
N PRO A 20 12.57 18.34 -19.17
CA PRO A 20 11.87 17.98 -17.96
C PRO A 20 12.30 18.84 -16.77
N ARG A 21 11.31 19.15 -15.92
CA ARG A 21 11.51 19.80 -14.61
C ARG A 21 10.95 18.89 -13.54
N ALA A 22 11.74 18.63 -12.51
CA ALA A 22 11.35 17.80 -11.36
C ALA A 22 11.12 18.64 -10.12
N GLU A 23 10.03 18.37 -9.41
CA GLU A 23 9.70 18.94 -8.11
C GLU A 23 9.51 17.80 -7.11
N LEU A 24 10.29 17.81 -6.00
CA LEU A 24 10.19 16.78 -4.97
C LEU A 24 8.83 16.88 -4.25
N ILE A 25 8.05 15.79 -4.29
CA ILE A 25 6.78 15.68 -3.56
C ILE A 25 7.03 15.15 -2.16
N ARG A 26 7.76 14.02 -2.06
CA ARG A 26 8.03 13.35 -0.77
C ARG A 26 9.27 12.47 -0.85
N HIS A 27 9.85 12.19 0.33
CA HIS A 27 10.91 11.20 0.51
C HIS A 27 10.57 10.33 1.72
N ASN A 28 10.09 9.12 1.48
CA ASN A 28 9.80 8.08 2.46
C ASN A 28 10.44 6.75 2.04
N GLU A 29 9.66 5.82 1.52
CA GLU A 29 10.15 4.59 0.89
C GLU A 29 10.94 4.90 -0.38
N ASN A 30 10.49 5.88 -1.15
CA ASN A 30 11.11 6.38 -2.37
C ASN A 30 11.24 7.90 -2.32
N MET A 31 12.18 8.44 -3.08
CA MET A 31 12.14 9.86 -3.46
C MET A 31 11.16 10.00 -4.63
N THR A 32 10.04 10.67 -4.41
CA THR A 32 8.96 10.83 -5.40
C THR A 32 8.92 12.26 -5.89
N TYR A 33 9.03 12.45 -7.20
CA TYR A 33 9.01 13.76 -7.85
C TYR A 33 7.84 13.86 -8.82
N LYS A 34 7.24 15.06 -8.89
CA LYS A 34 6.42 15.47 -10.01
C LYS A 34 7.33 15.98 -11.12
N VAL A 35 7.18 15.44 -12.31
CA VAL A 35 7.94 15.85 -13.48
C VAL A 35 6.99 16.51 -14.47
N THR A 36 7.40 17.66 -15.00
CA THR A 36 6.71 18.37 -16.08
C THR A 36 7.62 18.45 -17.28
N ASP A 37 7.16 18.00 -18.45
CA ASP A 37 7.85 18.04 -19.73
C ASP A 37 6.88 18.55 -20.80
N ALA A 38 7.01 19.81 -21.17
CA ALA A 38 6.04 20.55 -22.00
C ALA A 38 4.63 20.49 -21.37
N ASP A 39 3.68 19.87 -22.07
CA ASP A 39 2.28 19.66 -21.66
C ASP A 39 2.04 18.34 -20.90
N LYS A 40 3.06 17.49 -20.80
CA LYS A 40 2.98 16.19 -20.14
C LYS A 40 3.50 16.25 -18.71
N LYS A 41 2.92 15.42 -17.86
CA LYS A 41 3.33 15.28 -16.48
C LYS A 41 3.58 13.81 -16.14
N TYR A 42 4.52 13.57 -15.23
CA TYR A 42 4.92 12.24 -14.80
C TYR A 42 5.18 12.19 -13.30
N VAL A 43 5.26 10.99 -12.76
CA VAL A 43 5.79 10.68 -11.43
C VAL A 43 7.13 9.96 -11.63
N LEU A 44 8.22 10.58 -11.21
CA LEU A 44 9.53 9.94 -11.12
C LEU A 44 9.70 9.38 -9.72
N ARG A 45 10.09 8.12 -9.61
CA ARG A 45 10.48 7.49 -8.35
C ARG A 45 11.95 7.08 -8.43
N ILE A 46 12.75 7.58 -7.50
CA ILE A 46 14.11 7.11 -7.25
C ILE A 46 13.98 6.22 -6.01
N HIS A 47 14.27 4.93 -6.14
CA HIS A 47 14.03 3.93 -5.11
C HIS A 47 15.13 3.93 -4.05
N LYS A 48 15.22 5.07 -3.35
CA LYS A 48 16.14 5.33 -2.24
C LYS A 48 15.34 5.70 -1.00
N ARG A 49 15.41 4.84 0.01
CA ARG A 49 14.66 5.02 1.27
C ARG A 49 15.25 6.15 2.10
N VAL A 50 14.38 6.81 2.86
CA VAL A 50 14.83 7.73 3.92
C VAL A 50 15.36 6.92 5.10
N GLU A 51 16.31 7.49 5.85
CA GLU A 51 16.85 6.88 7.06
C GLU A 51 15.75 6.58 8.09
N GLY A 52 15.81 5.41 8.74
CA GLY A 52 14.83 4.95 9.71
C GLY A 52 13.53 4.38 9.12
N PHE A 53 13.42 4.27 7.79
CA PHE A 53 12.37 3.49 7.13
C PHE A 53 12.91 2.12 6.75
N SER A 54 12.32 1.04 7.29
CA SER A 54 12.75 -0.34 7.01
C SER A 54 11.63 -1.17 6.39
N THR A 55 11.99 -2.02 5.43
CA THR A 55 11.12 -3.06 4.85
C THR A 55 11.63 -4.46 5.17
N ASP A 56 12.49 -4.61 6.19
CA ASP A 56 13.12 -5.89 6.57
C ASP A 56 12.12 -6.92 7.10
N ILE A 57 10.90 -6.47 7.40
CA ILE A 57 9.77 -7.36 7.75
C ILE A 57 9.33 -8.23 6.57
N PHE A 58 9.56 -7.79 5.32
CA PHE A 58 9.21 -8.57 4.13
C PHE A 58 10.30 -9.60 3.81
N ASP A 59 9.90 -10.68 3.16
CA ASP A 59 10.87 -11.63 2.62
C ASP A 59 11.65 -10.98 1.46
N MET A 60 12.97 -10.91 1.61
CA MET A 60 13.89 -10.34 0.63
C MET A 60 14.47 -11.41 -0.32
N SER A 61 13.71 -12.46 -0.61
CA SER A 61 14.09 -13.49 -1.61
C SER A 61 14.25 -12.91 -3.02
N HIS A 62 13.65 -11.77 -3.29
CA HIS A 62 13.77 -11.03 -4.55
C HIS A 62 14.62 -9.77 -4.39
N ASN A 63 15.40 -9.44 -5.40
CA ASN A 63 16.12 -8.16 -5.41
C ASN A 63 15.15 -6.99 -5.71
N LEU A 64 15.58 -5.77 -5.37
CA LEU A 64 14.73 -4.59 -5.49
C LEU A 64 14.30 -4.31 -6.95
N ILE A 65 15.16 -4.58 -7.93
CA ILE A 65 14.84 -4.37 -9.36
C ILE A 65 13.72 -5.34 -9.78
N GLU A 66 13.77 -6.61 -9.37
CA GLU A 66 12.72 -7.60 -9.66
C GLU A 66 11.38 -7.21 -9.04
N LEU A 67 11.40 -6.69 -7.81
CA LEU A 67 10.20 -6.19 -7.13
C LEU A 67 9.58 -5.02 -7.90
N ILE A 68 10.37 -4.02 -8.31
CA ILE A 68 9.89 -2.86 -9.06
C ILE A 68 9.42 -3.27 -10.45
N GLN A 69 10.16 -4.14 -11.15
CA GLN A 69 9.77 -4.66 -12.46
C GLN A 69 8.40 -5.33 -12.39
N SER A 70 8.19 -6.20 -11.40
CA SER A 70 6.90 -6.88 -11.18
C SER A 70 5.77 -5.90 -10.83
N GLU A 71 6.02 -4.85 -10.05
CA GLU A 71 5.05 -3.78 -9.79
C GLU A 71 4.59 -3.13 -11.11
N LEU A 72 5.54 -2.70 -11.93
CA LEU A 72 5.23 -2.00 -13.19
C LEU A 72 4.52 -2.91 -14.21
N GLU A 73 4.85 -4.21 -14.23
CA GLU A 73 4.16 -5.21 -15.03
C GLU A 73 2.72 -5.45 -14.56
N ILE A 74 2.48 -5.47 -13.24
CA ILE A 74 1.12 -5.56 -12.66
C ILE A 74 0.29 -4.36 -13.08
N ILE A 75 0.83 -3.14 -12.96
CA ILE A 75 0.15 -1.91 -13.38
C ILE A 75 -0.18 -1.96 -14.89
N SER A 76 0.78 -2.40 -15.71
CA SER A 76 0.59 -2.55 -17.17
C SER A 76 -0.48 -3.58 -17.51
N ALA A 77 -0.49 -4.71 -16.78
CA ALA A 77 -1.48 -5.76 -16.99
C ALA A 77 -2.90 -5.28 -16.60
N LEU A 78 -3.05 -4.59 -15.48
CA LEU A 78 -4.32 -3.97 -15.07
C LEU A 78 -4.79 -2.94 -16.10
N LYS A 79 -3.91 -2.05 -16.56
CA LYS A 79 -4.25 -1.04 -17.56
C LYS A 79 -4.80 -1.65 -18.86
N ASN A 80 -4.21 -2.74 -19.32
CA ASN A 80 -4.57 -3.36 -20.59
C ASN A 80 -5.89 -4.17 -20.54
N ALA A 81 -6.33 -4.57 -19.36
CA ALA A 81 -7.47 -5.47 -19.19
C ALA A 81 -8.61 -4.89 -18.33
N ALA A 82 -8.37 -3.78 -17.62
CA ALA A 82 -9.37 -3.18 -16.76
C ALA A 82 -10.26 -2.16 -17.50
N ASP A 83 -11.49 -2.05 -17.04
CA ASP A 83 -12.47 -1.05 -17.48
C ASP A 83 -12.42 0.25 -16.61
N PHE A 84 -11.29 0.49 -15.96
CA PHE A 84 -11.03 1.67 -15.13
C PHE A 84 -9.66 2.27 -15.44
N GLN A 85 -9.49 3.53 -15.08
CA GLN A 85 -8.23 4.25 -15.35
C GLN A 85 -7.10 3.73 -14.46
N MET A 86 -5.91 3.59 -15.07
CA MET A 86 -4.68 3.19 -14.38
C MET A 86 -3.53 4.14 -14.72
N GLN A 87 -2.57 4.25 -13.82
CA GLN A 87 -1.27 4.83 -14.15
C GLN A 87 -0.62 4.07 -15.30
N THR A 88 0.22 4.74 -16.08
CA THR A 88 0.95 4.12 -17.18
C THR A 88 2.45 4.18 -16.89
N PRO A 89 3.12 3.05 -16.73
CA PRO A 89 4.58 3.01 -16.72
C PRO A 89 5.18 3.50 -18.04
N VAL A 90 6.32 4.19 -17.95
CA VAL A 90 7.04 4.75 -19.09
C VAL A 90 8.38 4.04 -19.20
N CYS A 91 8.69 3.52 -20.39
CA CYS A 91 9.99 2.89 -20.65
C CYS A 91 11.10 3.95 -20.74
N GLY A 92 12.27 3.61 -20.25
CA GLY A 92 13.47 4.39 -20.48
C GLY A 92 13.99 4.24 -21.91
N ARG A 93 15.05 4.96 -22.27
CA ARG A 93 15.68 4.95 -23.61
C ARG A 93 16.14 3.56 -24.05
N ASN A 94 16.48 2.68 -23.11
CA ASN A 94 16.88 1.30 -23.38
C ASN A 94 15.68 0.33 -23.56
N GLY A 95 14.44 0.84 -23.51
CA GLY A 95 13.21 0.06 -23.64
C GLY A 95 12.73 -0.65 -22.38
N ASN A 96 13.48 -0.59 -21.27
CA ASN A 96 13.10 -1.23 -20.00
C ASN A 96 12.22 -0.30 -19.17
N LEU A 97 11.33 -0.89 -18.36
CA LEU A 97 10.49 -0.16 -17.39
C LEU A 97 11.29 0.35 -16.19
N VAL A 98 12.21 -0.47 -15.69
CA VAL A 98 13.11 -0.10 -14.59
C VAL A 98 14.43 0.36 -15.16
N GLN A 99 14.88 1.54 -14.75
CA GLN A 99 16.17 2.10 -15.04
C GLN A 99 17.06 2.06 -13.80
N ALA A 100 18.34 2.34 -13.91
CA ALA A 100 19.26 2.45 -12.77
C ALA A 100 20.20 3.64 -12.97
N LEU A 101 20.48 4.36 -11.88
CA LEU A 101 21.56 5.35 -11.82
C LEU A 101 22.94 4.65 -11.85
N ASP A 102 24.00 5.40 -12.01
CA ASP A 102 25.39 4.88 -12.03
C ASP A 102 25.79 4.12 -10.77
N ASP A 103 25.20 4.47 -9.62
CA ASP A 103 25.40 3.77 -8.34
C ASP A 103 24.53 2.52 -8.18
N GLY A 104 23.76 2.17 -9.20
CA GLY A 104 22.83 1.04 -9.20
C GLY A 104 21.46 1.34 -8.57
N THR A 105 21.21 2.55 -8.09
CA THR A 105 19.90 2.93 -7.53
C THR A 105 18.80 2.81 -8.58
N PRO A 106 17.75 1.99 -8.36
CA PRO A 106 16.67 1.83 -9.34
C PRO A 106 15.83 3.10 -9.48
N VAL A 107 15.32 3.31 -10.70
CA VAL A 107 14.47 4.44 -11.08
C VAL A 107 13.29 3.95 -11.89
N SER A 108 12.12 4.53 -11.66
CA SER A 108 10.92 4.29 -12.49
C SER A 108 10.18 5.59 -12.79
N LEU A 109 9.55 5.65 -13.95
CA LEU A 109 8.74 6.77 -14.39
C LEU A 109 7.34 6.29 -14.76
N LEU A 110 6.32 6.99 -14.27
CA LEU A 110 4.93 6.71 -14.57
C LEU A 110 4.23 7.98 -15.03
N ALA A 111 3.24 7.86 -15.90
CA ALA A 111 2.40 8.98 -16.28
C ALA A 111 1.67 9.55 -15.04
N TRP A 112 1.54 10.88 -14.98
CA TRP A 112 0.78 11.56 -13.94
C TRP A 112 -0.72 11.29 -14.10
N VAL A 113 -1.40 11.07 -12.99
CA VAL A 113 -2.87 10.98 -12.94
C VAL A 113 -3.41 12.33 -12.46
N GLU A 114 -4.22 12.97 -13.29
CA GLU A 114 -4.84 14.26 -12.95
C GLU A 114 -6.01 14.07 -11.99
N GLY A 115 -6.09 14.92 -10.99
CA GLY A 115 -7.13 14.89 -9.96
C GLY A 115 -6.59 15.23 -8.58
N GLN A 116 -7.35 14.90 -7.57
CA GLN A 116 -6.99 15.05 -6.16
C GLN A 116 -7.03 13.70 -5.47
N THR A 117 -6.19 13.49 -4.47
CA THR A 117 -6.32 12.30 -3.63
C THR A 117 -7.66 12.31 -2.90
N VAL A 118 -8.21 11.14 -2.60
CA VAL A 118 -9.41 11.02 -1.74
C VAL A 118 -9.20 11.71 -0.40
N GLU A 119 -7.96 11.76 0.11
CA GLU A 119 -7.59 12.49 1.31
C GLU A 119 -7.86 13.99 1.19
N SER A 120 -7.53 14.59 0.05
CA SER A 120 -7.72 16.03 -0.22
C SER A 120 -9.15 16.36 -0.63
N ALA A 121 -9.79 15.50 -1.40
CA ALA A 121 -11.17 15.69 -1.87
C ALA A 121 -12.20 15.47 -0.76
N GLY A 122 -11.85 14.71 0.27
CA GLY A 122 -12.77 14.23 1.30
C GLY A 122 -13.56 12.99 0.86
N ILE A 123 -13.98 12.20 1.84
CA ILE A 123 -14.74 10.97 1.60
C ILE A 123 -16.24 11.30 1.61
N THR A 124 -16.90 11.11 0.47
CA THR A 124 -18.36 11.07 0.37
C THR A 124 -18.86 9.63 0.31
N LEU A 125 -20.14 9.39 0.52
CA LEU A 125 -20.73 8.04 0.39
C LEU A 125 -20.60 7.50 -1.03
N GLU A 126 -20.64 8.37 -2.04
CA GLU A 126 -20.41 7.98 -3.43
C GLU A 126 -18.95 7.53 -3.65
N ILE A 127 -17.97 8.31 -3.17
CA ILE A 127 -16.55 7.93 -3.23
C ILE A 127 -16.32 6.61 -2.50
N ALA A 128 -16.94 6.39 -1.34
CA ALA A 128 -16.85 5.14 -0.61
C ALA A 128 -17.37 3.96 -1.44
N LYS A 129 -18.54 4.11 -2.07
CA LYS A 129 -19.14 3.08 -2.93
C LYS A 129 -18.29 2.80 -4.18
N GLU A 130 -17.83 3.84 -4.87
CA GLU A 130 -16.95 3.69 -6.03
C GLU A 130 -15.58 3.07 -5.66
N SER A 131 -15.05 3.38 -4.48
CA SER A 131 -13.83 2.72 -3.97
C SER A 131 -14.04 1.20 -3.78
N GLY A 132 -15.22 0.80 -3.28
CA GLY A 132 -15.59 -0.62 -3.20
C GLY A 132 -15.67 -1.29 -4.57
N LYS A 133 -16.28 -0.63 -5.57
CA LYS A 133 -16.34 -1.14 -6.95
C LYS A 133 -14.95 -1.26 -7.57
N LEU A 134 -14.10 -0.24 -7.43
CA LEU A 134 -12.74 -0.23 -7.92
C LEU A 134 -11.94 -1.41 -7.37
N MET A 135 -11.98 -1.60 -6.05
CA MET A 135 -11.32 -2.71 -5.37
C MET A 135 -11.83 -4.07 -5.88
N ALA A 136 -13.16 -4.24 -6.00
CA ALA A 136 -13.75 -5.48 -6.50
C ALA A 136 -13.34 -5.80 -7.94
N LYS A 137 -13.19 -4.78 -8.82
CA LYS A 137 -12.71 -4.94 -10.19
C LYS A 137 -11.24 -5.41 -10.22
N MET A 138 -10.37 -4.82 -9.40
CA MET A 138 -8.98 -5.28 -9.26
C MET A 138 -8.92 -6.74 -8.78
N HIS A 139 -9.67 -7.08 -7.73
CA HIS A 139 -9.72 -8.44 -7.19
C HIS A 139 -10.28 -9.44 -8.19
N THR A 140 -11.29 -9.06 -8.99
CA THR A 140 -11.82 -9.93 -10.04
C THR A 140 -10.77 -10.21 -11.11
N PHE A 141 -10.05 -9.18 -11.54
CA PHE A 141 -8.94 -9.31 -12.48
C PHE A 141 -7.88 -10.31 -11.99
N PHE A 142 -7.41 -10.17 -10.75
CA PHE A 142 -6.39 -11.05 -10.19
C PHE A 142 -6.90 -12.46 -9.88
N HIS A 143 -8.16 -12.60 -9.49
CA HIS A 143 -8.77 -13.90 -9.24
C HIS A 143 -8.92 -14.75 -10.53
N GLN A 144 -9.19 -14.11 -11.66
CA GLN A 144 -9.35 -14.80 -12.96
C GLN A 144 -8.01 -15.25 -13.54
N ARG A 145 -6.89 -14.65 -13.09
CA ARG A 145 -5.53 -15.03 -13.48
C ARG A 145 -5.00 -16.10 -12.53
N THR A 146 -5.50 -17.30 -12.70
CA THR A 146 -5.14 -18.46 -11.89
C THR A 146 -3.70 -18.93 -12.13
N GLU A 147 -3.23 -19.83 -11.31
CA GLU A 147 -1.86 -20.37 -11.11
C GLU A 147 -1.03 -20.74 -12.35
N SER A 148 -1.60 -20.74 -13.55
CA SER A 148 -0.91 -21.00 -14.82
C SER A 148 -0.20 -19.78 -15.41
N GLU A 149 -0.45 -18.57 -14.89
CA GLU A 149 0.13 -17.34 -15.38
C GLU A 149 1.38 -16.93 -14.58
N LYS A 150 2.16 -16.01 -15.15
CA LYS A 150 3.40 -15.50 -14.60
C LYS A 150 3.30 -15.16 -13.11
N LYS A 151 4.12 -15.78 -12.29
CA LYS A 151 4.27 -15.43 -10.88
C LYS A 151 5.13 -14.16 -10.77
N TYR A 152 4.58 -13.13 -10.13
CA TYR A 152 5.27 -11.88 -9.90
C TYR A 152 6.20 -11.96 -8.69
N ALA A 153 7.37 -11.33 -8.78
CA ALA A 153 8.26 -11.13 -7.62
C ALA A 153 7.66 -10.03 -6.74
N ARG A 154 6.85 -10.41 -5.74
CA ARG A 154 6.18 -9.47 -4.83
C ARG A 154 6.16 -9.98 -3.41
N TYR A 155 5.85 -9.09 -2.47
CA TYR A 155 5.71 -9.38 -1.05
C TYR A 155 4.59 -10.39 -0.77
N SER A 156 4.70 -11.09 0.35
CA SER A 156 3.62 -11.94 0.88
C SER A 156 3.14 -11.40 2.22
N TYR A 157 1.84 -11.21 2.35
CA TYR A 157 1.17 -10.75 3.58
C TYR A 157 0.44 -11.96 4.19
N ASP A 158 1.21 -12.90 4.66
CA ASP A 158 0.74 -14.13 5.29
C ASP A 158 1.35 -14.30 6.68
N GLN A 159 1.21 -15.48 7.25
CA GLN A 159 1.72 -15.77 8.59
C GLN A 159 3.24 -15.58 8.73
N SER A 160 4.01 -15.69 7.65
CA SER A 160 5.48 -15.57 7.68
C SER A 160 5.97 -14.17 8.05
N ILE A 161 5.13 -13.13 7.82
CA ILE A 161 5.47 -11.75 8.18
C ILE A 161 5.29 -11.48 9.68
N LEU A 162 4.37 -12.20 10.36
CA LEU A 162 3.99 -11.91 11.74
C LEU A 162 5.14 -12.04 12.76
N PRO A 163 6.03 -13.07 12.69
CA PRO A 163 7.18 -13.13 13.59
C PRO A 163 8.13 -11.95 13.43
N ARG A 164 8.35 -11.48 12.20
CA ARG A 164 9.21 -10.32 11.91
C ARG A 164 8.59 -9.02 12.43
N ILE A 165 7.27 -8.88 12.30
CA ILE A 165 6.53 -7.76 12.91
C ILE A 165 6.66 -7.81 14.43
N ALA A 166 6.48 -8.99 15.07
CA ALA A 166 6.62 -9.15 16.50
C ALA A 166 8.01 -8.71 17.00
N GLU A 167 9.08 -9.15 16.33
CA GLU A 167 10.45 -8.71 16.63
C GLU A 167 10.59 -7.17 16.53
N ARG A 168 10.01 -6.55 15.51
CA ARG A 168 10.04 -5.08 15.37
C ARG A 168 9.25 -4.38 16.48
N ILE A 169 8.16 -4.96 16.97
CA ILE A 169 7.40 -4.42 18.11
C ILE A 169 8.23 -4.51 19.41
N GLU A 170 8.90 -5.64 19.66
CA GLU A 170 9.81 -5.80 20.80
C GLU A 170 10.96 -4.77 20.73
N ASN A 171 11.58 -4.60 19.59
CA ASN A 171 12.63 -3.61 19.36
C ASN A 171 12.11 -2.18 19.60
N ALA A 172 10.89 -1.85 19.15
CA ALA A 172 10.27 -0.55 19.36
C ALA A 172 10.08 -0.24 20.86
N ALA A 173 9.72 -1.24 21.69
CA ALA A 173 9.65 -1.09 23.13
C ALA A 173 11.04 -0.86 23.76
N GLN A 174 12.06 -1.61 23.32
CA GLN A 174 13.45 -1.45 23.82
C GLN A 174 13.97 -0.03 23.58
N VAL A 175 13.71 0.58 22.41
CA VAL A 175 14.11 1.95 22.09
C VAL A 175 13.13 3.02 22.58
N LYS A 176 12.16 2.64 23.42
CA LYS A 176 11.14 3.53 24.01
C LYS A 176 10.25 4.26 23.01
N ALA A 177 10.03 3.68 21.83
CA ALA A 177 9.02 4.15 20.89
C ALA A 177 7.59 3.80 21.34
N MET A 178 7.45 2.82 22.23
CA MET A 178 6.21 2.47 22.92
C MET A 178 6.52 1.92 24.32
N THR A 179 5.50 1.78 25.15
CA THR A 179 5.63 1.16 26.48
C THR A 179 5.59 -0.37 26.40
N ASP A 180 6.16 -1.06 27.39
CA ASP A 180 6.09 -2.54 27.47
C ASP A 180 4.64 -3.05 27.54
N LYS A 181 3.74 -2.28 28.18
CA LYS A 181 2.30 -2.61 28.21
C LYS A 181 1.69 -2.57 26.81
N GLN A 182 1.99 -1.54 26.03
CA GLN A 182 1.52 -1.43 24.64
C GLN A 182 2.07 -2.55 23.76
N ALA A 183 3.37 -2.85 23.89
CA ALA A 183 3.99 -3.97 23.16
C ALA A 183 3.29 -5.30 23.48
N ASN A 184 3.03 -5.61 24.74
CA ASN A 184 2.32 -6.83 25.14
C ASN A 184 0.89 -6.91 24.57
N ILE A 185 0.14 -5.80 24.54
CA ILE A 185 -1.19 -5.75 23.90
C ILE A 185 -1.07 -6.09 22.40
N ILE A 186 -0.10 -5.49 21.73
CA ILE A 186 0.13 -5.71 20.29
C ILE A 186 0.56 -7.14 19.99
N LEU A 187 1.46 -7.73 20.78
CA LEU A 187 1.91 -9.11 20.61
C LEU A 187 0.75 -10.10 20.77
N ASN A 188 -0.13 -9.89 21.75
CA ASN A 188 -1.35 -10.70 21.91
C ASN A 188 -2.30 -10.55 20.70
N ALA A 189 -2.41 -9.35 20.12
CA ALA A 189 -3.19 -9.12 18.90
C ALA A 189 -2.57 -9.82 17.67
N ILE A 190 -1.24 -9.90 17.59
CA ILE A 190 -0.53 -10.65 16.54
C ILE A 190 -0.86 -12.14 16.65
N ASP A 191 -0.94 -12.71 17.83
CA ASP A 191 -1.30 -14.12 18.02
C ASP A 191 -2.75 -14.41 17.57
N GLU A 192 -3.69 -13.53 17.87
CA GLU A 192 -5.06 -13.67 17.35
C GLU A 192 -5.12 -13.44 15.82
N THR A 193 -4.33 -12.51 15.28
CA THR A 193 -4.19 -12.32 13.83
C THR A 193 -3.74 -13.62 13.17
N ARG A 194 -2.70 -14.28 13.71
CA ARG A 194 -2.19 -15.56 13.20
C ARG A 194 -3.30 -16.61 13.15
N ARG A 195 -4.06 -16.75 14.25
CA ARG A 195 -5.17 -17.72 14.31
C ARG A 195 -6.24 -17.46 13.27
N ARG A 196 -6.59 -16.18 13.01
CA ARG A 196 -7.59 -15.83 12.00
C ARG A 196 -7.05 -16.01 10.57
N PHE A 197 -5.76 -15.84 10.35
CA PHE A 197 -5.11 -16.14 9.07
C PHE A 197 -5.12 -17.64 8.79
N ASP A 198 -4.80 -18.50 9.78
CA ASP A 198 -4.91 -19.96 9.66
C ASP A 198 -6.30 -20.40 9.25
N GLU A 199 -7.32 -19.80 9.87
CA GLU A 199 -8.71 -20.11 9.55
C GLU A 199 -9.04 -19.69 8.10
N LEU A 200 -8.63 -18.49 7.70
CA LEU A 200 -8.92 -17.96 6.36
C LEU A 200 -8.14 -18.73 5.28
N ASP A 201 -6.89 -19.12 5.53
CA ASP A 201 -6.08 -19.96 4.62
C ASP A 201 -6.75 -21.33 4.34
N SER A 202 -7.62 -21.81 5.24
CA SER A 202 -8.40 -23.03 5.02
C SER A 202 -9.63 -22.82 4.13
N ILE A 203 -10.03 -21.58 3.87
CA ILE A 203 -11.28 -21.21 3.18
C ILE A 203 -11.01 -20.67 1.78
N GLU A 204 -9.99 -19.83 1.63
CA GLU A 204 -9.70 -19.16 0.36
C GLU A 204 -8.19 -19.01 0.10
N GLY A 205 -7.84 -18.92 -1.19
CA GLY A 205 -6.47 -18.71 -1.64
C GLY A 205 -6.01 -17.24 -1.56
N LYS A 206 -4.71 -17.04 -1.70
CA LYS A 206 -4.08 -15.73 -1.79
C LYS A 206 -3.94 -15.28 -3.24
N HIS A 207 -4.13 -14.00 -3.48
CA HIS A 207 -4.03 -13.35 -4.79
C HIS A 207 -3.20 -12.08 -4.68
N ILE A 208 -2.87 -11.48 -5.81
CA ILE A 208 -2.30 -10.13 -5.80
C ILE A 208 -3.37 -9.15 -5.26
N VAL A 209 -2.97 -8.33 -4.33
CA VAL A 209 -3.72 -7.22 -3.76
C VAL A 209 -2.89 -5.95 -3.83
N HIS A 210 -3.52 -4.79 -3.71
CA HIS A 210 -2.82 -3.50 -3.65
C HIS A 210 -2.01 -3.34 -2.36
N ALA A 211 -2.54 -3.83 -1.25
CA ALA A 211 -2.00 -3.85 0.10
C ALA A 211 -1.79 -2.47 0.77
N ASP A 212 -1.94 -1.37 0.02
CA ASP A 212 -1.87 0.01 0.54
C ASP A 212 -2.96 0.89 -0.11
N LEU A 213 -4.17 0.34 -0.27
CA LEU A 213 -5.29 1.04 -0.90
C LEU A 213 -5.89 2.07 0.07
N GLY A 214 -5.11 3.13 0.33
CA GLY A 214 -5.42 4.21 1.25
C GLY A 214 -5.94 5.47 0.54
N LYS A 215 -6.49 6.44 1.33
CA LYS A 215 -7.03 7.72 0.79
C LYS A 215 -5.99 8.57 0.08
N SER A 216 -4.70 8.40 0.38
CA SER A 216 -3.59 9.03 -0.32
C SER A 216 -3.26 8.36 -1.64
N ASN A 217 -3.70 7.10 -1.83
CA ASN A 217 -3.35 6.23 -2.96
C ASN A 217 -4.51 5.98 -3.93
N VAL A 218 -5.58 6.79 -3.83
CA VAL A 218 -6.68 6.83 -4.78
C VAL A 218 -6.90 8.27 -5.24
N ILE A 219 -6.82 8.50 -6.55
CA ILE A 219 -7.07 9.81 -7.17
C ILE A 219 -8.52 9.89 -7.63
N VAL A 220 -9.19 10.99 -7.28
CA VAL A 220 -10.51 11.38 -7.78
C VAL A 220 -10.30 12.31 -8.96
N GLY A 221 -10.64 11.87 -10.16
CA GLY A 221 -10.60 12.67 -11.37
C GLY A 221 -11.77 13.67 -11.45
N ALA A 222 -11.70 14.62 -12.37
CA ALA A 222 -12.72 15.68 -12.54
C ALA A 222 -14.13 15.13 -12.84
N ASN A 223 -14.23 13.95 -13.41
CA ASN A 223 -15.49 13.24 -13.69
C ASN A 223 -15.94 12.31 -12.55
N GLY A 224 -15.28 12.36 -11.38
CA GLY A 224 -15.54 11.45 -10.25
C GLY A 224 -14.96 10.06 -10.39
N GLN A 225 -14.26 9.75 -11.49
CA GLN A 225 -13.63 8.45 -11.68
C GLN A 225 -12.46 8.27 -10.71
N LEU A 226 -12.37 7.10 -10.10
CA LEU A 226 -11.30 6.74 -9.18
C LEU A 226 -10.17 6.02 -9.92
N THR A 227 -8.93 6.41 -9.62
CA THR A 227 -7.71 5.78 -10.14
C THR A 227 -6.81 5.38 -8.99
N PRO A 228 -6.48 4.08 -8.82
CA PRO A 228 -5.52 3.64 -7.82
C PRO A 228 -4.10 3.99 -8.28
N ILE A 229 -3.27 4.42 -7.34
CA ILE A 229 -1.85 4.74 -7.55
C ILE A 229 -1.00 4.10 -6.46
N ASP A 230 0.31 4.05 -6.67
CA ASP A 230 1.28 3.57 -5.69
C ASP A 230 1.14 2.09 -5.33
N PHE A 231 1.47 1.23 -6.28
CA PHE A 231 1.49 -0.23 -6.11
C PHE A 231 2.80 -0.75 -5.48
N SER A 232 3.60 0.11 -4.85
CA SER A 232 4.91 -0.27 -4.28
C SER A 232 4.81 -1.40 -3.26
N LEU A 233 3.72 -1.44 -2.49
CA LEU A 233 3.44 -2.48 -1.50
C LEU A 233 2.54 -3.61 -2.03
N CYS A 234 2.12 -3.61 -3.31
CA CYS A 234 1.28 -4.69 -3.82
C CYS A 234 1.96 -6.06 -3.61
N GLY A 235 1.17 -7.09 -3.35
CA GLY A 235 1.72 -8.40 -3.04
C GLY A 235 0.64 -9.47 -2.88
N TYR A 236 1.04 -10.66 -2.47
CA TYR A 236 0.16 -11.80 -2.29
C TYR A 236 -0.51 -11.76 -0.93
N SER A 237 -1.85 -11.75 -0.91
CA SER A 237 -2.67 -11.78 0.30
C SER A 237 -4.07 -12.28 -0.01
N HIS A 238 -4.91 -12.45 1.00
CA HIS A 238 -6.35 -12.52 0.83
C HIS A 238 -6.91 -11.14 0.50
N PHE A 239 -8.04 -11.08 -0.20
CA PHE A 239 -8.69 -9.82 -0.55
C PHE A 239 -9.09 -8.94 0.64
N TYR A 240 -9.19 -9.54 1.82
CA TYR A 240 -9.41 -8.84 3.08
C TYR A 240 -8.33 -7.80 3.43
N MET A 241 -7.11 -7.92 2.87
CA MET A 241 -6.03 -6.93 3.04
C MET A 241 -6.45 -5.55 2.51
N ASP A 242 -6.97 -5.49 1.29
CA ASP A 242 -7.43 -4.23 0.71
C ASP A 242 -8.71 -3.72 1.37
N ILE A 243 -9.63 -4.64 1.76
CA ILE A 243 -10.84 -4.27 2.50
C ILE A 243 -10.48 -3.66 3.86
N GLY A 244 -9.55 -4.26 4.59
CA GLY A 244 -9.04 -3.72 5.86
C GLY A 244 -8.36 -2.37 5.67
N GLY A 245 -7.52 -2.24 4.65
CA GLY A 245 -6.83 -0.99 4.31
C GLY A 245 -7.80 0.16 4.04
N ILE A 246 -8.80 -0.08 3.18
CA ILE A 246 -9.79 0.95 2.83
C ILE A 246 -10.70 1.31 3.99
N PHE A 247 -10.94 0.42 4.94
CA PHE A 247 -11.71 0.69 6.16
C PHE A 247 -10.99 1.64 7.13
N GLY A 248 -9.65 1.64 7.13
CA GLY A 248 -8.85 2.65 7.83
C GLY A 248 -9.11 4.07 7.35
N LEU A 249 -9.64 4.24 6.14
CA LEU A 249 -10.00 5.53 5.56
C LEU A 249 -11.38 6.01 5.96
N ASN A 250 -12.29 5.08 6.15
CA ASN A 250 -13.71 5.31 6.38
C ASN A 250 -13.97 5.17 7.87
N HIS A 251 -13.85 6.27 8.62
CA HIS A 251 -13.98 6.29 10.08
C HIS A 251 -15.42 6.10 10.58
N ASN A 252 -16.43 6.09 9.70
CA ASN A 252 -17.82 5.87 10.09
C ASN A 252 -18.42 4.62 9.43
N ASP A 253 -19.34 3.99 10.12
CA ASP A 253 -19.97 2.75 9.70
C ASP A 253 -20.77 2.91 8.39
N GLU A 254 -21.35 4.08 8.15
CA GLU A 254 -22.11 4.34 6.94
C GLU A 254 -21.23 4.29 5.68
N SER A 255 -20.06 4.93 5.73
CA SER A 255 -19.08 4.86 4.63
C SER A 255 -18.57 3.43 4.41
N ARG A 256 -18.32 2.67 5.49
CA ARG A 256 -17.92 1.26 5.39
C ARG A 256 -18.98 0.40 4.70
N LYS A 257 -20.26 0.60 5.06
CA LYS A 257 -21.40 -0.06 4.37
C LYS A 257 -21.41 0.22 2.88
N HIS A 258 -21.21 1.48 2.48
CA HIS A 258 -21.17 1.85 1.06
C HIS A 258 -19.97 1.23 0.32
N VAL A 259 -18.80 1.11 0.96
CA VAL A 259 -17.66 0.35 0.39
C VAL A 259 -18.08 -1.09 0.12
N ILE A 260 -18.69 -1.77 1.10
CA ILE A 260 -19.11 -3.16 0.96
C ILE A 260 -20.23 -3.32 -0.09
N GLU A 261 -21.18 -2.39 -0.15
CA GLU A 261 -22.21 -2.36 -1.20
C GLU A 261 -21.59 -2.24 -2.59
N GLY A 262 -20.65 -1.30 -2.75
CA GLY A 262 -19.90 -1.13 -3.99
C GLY A 262 -19.15 -2.39 -4.38
N TYR A 263 -18.43 -2.99 -3.44
CA TYR A 263 -17.70 -4.23 -3.67
C TYR A 263 -18.63 -5.37 -4.11
N ARG A 264 -19.71 -5.61 -3.38
CA ARG A 264 -20.70 -6.66 -3.68
C ARG A 264 -21.43 -6.44 -5.01
N SER A 265 -21.57 -5.20 -5.47
CA SER A 265 -22.20 -4.90 -6.76
C SER A 265 -21.40 -5.41 -7.96
N VAL A 266 -20.10 -5.64 -7.79
CA VAL A 266 -19.20 -6.18 -8.82
C VAL A 266 -18.84 -7.64 -8.54
N ARG A 267 -18.56 -7.97 -7.28
CA ARG A 267 -18.13 -9.29 -6.83
C ARG A 267 -19.10 -9.83 -5.77
N ASN A 268 -20.04 -10.65 -6.20
CA ASN A 268 -21.03 -11.24 -5.29
C ASN A 268 -20.37 -12.32 -4.41
N CYS A 269 -19.89 -11.93 -3.25
CA CYS A 269 -19.30 -12.83 -2.26
C CYS A 269 -19.68 -12.42 -0.84
N GLU A 270 -19.64 -13.38 0.07
CA GLU A 270 -19.78 -13.11 1.50
C GLU A 270 -18.50 -12.43 2.03
N ILE A 271 -18.66 -11.34 2.76
CA ILE A 271 -17.58 -10.66 3.46
C ILE A 271 -17.87 -10.73 4.95
N LYS A 272 -16.97 -11.35 5.71
CA LYS A 272 -17.11 -11.57 7.16
C LYS A 272 -16.22 -10.57 7.91
N THR A 273 -16.84 -9.75 8.76
CA THR A 273 -16.17 -8.70 9.55
C THR A 273 -14.97 -9.23 10.33
N ARG A 274 -15.12 -10.41 10.91
CA ARG A 274 -14.05 -11.08 11.68
C ARG A 274 -12.74 -11.31 10.89
N PHE A 275 -12.77 -11.33 9.56
CA PHE A 275 -11.58 -11.43 8.72
C PHE A 275 -11.08 -10.06 8.24
N ILE A 276 -11.90 -9.00 8.30
CA ILE A 276 -11.46 -7.63 8.02
C ILE A 276 -10.57 -7.11 9.15
N GLU A 277 -10.96 -7.37 10.40
CA GLU A 277 -10.29 -6.84 11.60
C GLU A 277 -8.79 -7.15 11.69
N PRO A 278 -8.32 -8.39 11.48
CA PRO A 278 -6.89 -8.68 11.52
C PRO A 278 -6.10 -8.00 10.39
N TYR A 279 -6.69 -7.78 9.23
CA TYR A 279 -6.05 -7.04 8.13
C TYR A 279 -6.06 -5.53 8.36
N PHE A 280 -7.12 -5.00 8.98
CA PHE A 280 -7.13 -3.62 9.46
C PHE A 280 -6.00 -3.39 10.50
N ALA A 281 -5.87 -4.29 11.46
CA ALA A 281 -4.80 -4.25 12.45
C ALA A 281 -3.41 -4.40 11.77
N LEU A 282 -3.28 -5.30 10.77
CA LEU A 282 -2.04 -5.50 10.03
C LEU A 282 -1.56 -4.22 9.35
N GLY A 283 -2.46 -3.40 8.78
CA GLY A 283 -2.08 -2.11 8.20
C GLY A 283 -1.38 -1.19 9.21
N VAL A 284 -1.89 -1.13 10.46
CA VAL A 284 -1.27 -0.37 11.54
C VAL A 284 0.05 -1.01 12.00
N LEU A 285 0.08 -2.34 12.09
CA LEU A 285 1.31 -3.10 12.44
C LEU A 285 2.43 -2.85 11.44
N LEU A 286 2.12 -2.88 10.15
CA LEU A 286 3.08 -2.59 9.07
C LEU A 286 3.64 -1.17 9.21
N PHE A 287 2.77 -0.19 9.46
CA PHE A 287 3.21 1.19 9.70
C PHE A 287 4.18 1.26 10.87
N ILE A 288 3.83 0.68 12.04
CA ILE A 288 4.69 0.69 13.22
C ILE A 288 6.01 -0.02 12.91
N ALA A 289 5.96 -1.25 12.39
CA ALA A 289 7.14 -2.07 12.14
C ALA A 289 8.12 -1.44 11.17
N CYS A 290 7.63 -0.74 10.12
CA CYS A 290 8.48 -0.09 9.13
C CYS A 290 9.07 1.24 9.59
N GLN A 291 8.44 1.96 10.55
CA GLN A 291 8.75 3.37 10.78
C GLN A 291 8.89 3.78 12.25
N TYR A 292 8.81 2.88 13.23
CA TYR A 292 8.83 3.29 14.64
C TYR A 292 10.07 4.12 15.02
N GLU A 293 11.22 3.88 14.38
CA GLU A 293 12.45 4.63 14.64
C GLU A 293 12.31 6.11 14.29
N ARG A 294 11.59 6.42 13.22
CA ARG A 294 11.24 7.80 12.83
C ARG A 294 10.08 8.33 13.63
N ALA A 295 9.03 7.49 13.75
CA ALA A 295 7.75 7.87 14.33
C ALA A 295 7.87 8.22 15.82
N LYS A 296 8.83 7.63 16.56
CA LYS A 296 9.08 7.97 17.97
C LYS A 296 9.41 9.45 18.20
N GLY A 297 9.86 10.16 17.17
CA GLY A 297 10.14 11.60 17.20
C GLY A 297 8.96 12.49 16.79
N TRP A 298 7.80 11.90 16.44
CA TRP A 298 6.63 12.65 16.00
C TRP A 298 5.65 12.90 17.16
N ASP A 299 5.24 14.14 17.37
CA ASP A 299 4.38 14.57 18.49
C ASP A 299 3.06 13.79 18.58
N TRP A 300 2.52 13.39 17.42
CA TRP A 300 1.25 12.66 17.35
C TRP A 300 1.37 11.15 17.63
N PHE A 301 2.57 10.58 17.56
CA PHE A 301 2.76 9.12 17.60
C PHE A 301 2.36 8.51 18.96
N PRO A 302 2.75 9.06 20.13
CA PRO A 302 2.33 8.48 21.43
C PRO A 302 0.81 8.43 21.59
N GLY A 303 0.11 9.50 21.23
CA GLY A 303 -1.36 9.55 21.32
C GLY A 303 -2.05 8.55 20.36
N ASN A 304 -1.50 8.36 19.16
CA ASN A 304 -2.00 7.32 18.26
C ASN A 304 -1.70 5.92 18.78
N MET A 305 -0.55 5.67 19.40
CA MET A 305 -0.25 4.38 20.02
C MET A 305 -1.27 4.01 21.09
N GLU A 306 -1.63 4.95 21.98
CA GLU A 306 -2.68 4.74 22.97
C GLU A 306 -4.03 4.40 22.33
N ARG A 307 -4.42 5.17 21.30
CA ARG A 307 -5.66 4.96 20.56
C ARG A 307 -5.67 3.61 19.84
N TRP A 308 -4.60 3.24 19.13
CA TRP A 308 -4.51 1.97 18.42
C TRP A 308 -4.54 0.77 19.38
N CYS A 309 -3.86 0.87 20.51
CA CYS A 309 -3.96 -0.17 21.54
C CYS A 309 -5.40 -0.33 22.05
N ARG A 310 -6.07 0.76 22.40
CA ARG A 310 -7.43 0.74 22.94
C ARG A 310 -8.49 0.32 21.93
N ASP A 311 -8.43 0.86 20.69
CA ASP A 311 -9.52 0.76 19.73
C ASP A 311 -9.33 -0.38 18.72
N ILE A 312 -8.13 -0.95 18.59
CA ILE A 312 -7.80 -1.98 17.60
C ILE A 312 -7.19 -3.22 18.26
N PHE A 313 -6.02 -3.07 18.91
CA PHE A 313 -5.24 -4.23 19.33
C PHE A 313 -5.82 -4.93 20.54
N GLU A 314 -6.28 -4.20 21.55
CA GLU A 314 -6.90 -4.80 22.74
C GLU A 314 -8.23 -5.50 22.43
N PRO A 315 -9.16 -4.92 21.64
CA PRO A 315 -10.33 -5.63 21.15
C PRO A 315 -9.99 -6.90 20.35
N LEU A 316 -9.04 -6.81 19.42
CA LEU A 316 -8.61 -7.95 18.62
C LEU A 316 -8.04 -9.08 19.49
N ALA A 317 -7.12 -8.75 20.41
CA ALA A 317 -6.53 -9.70 21.36
C ALA A 317 -7.60 -10.39 22.24
N ASN A 318 -8.62 -9.65 22.64
CA ASN A 318 -9.74 -10.14 23.45
C ASN A 318 -10.86 -10.80 22.62
N LYS A 319 -10.70 -10.92 21.30
CA LYS A 319 -11.69 -11.48 20.36
C LYS A 319 -13.02 -10.73 20.35
N THR A 320 -12.98 -9.45 20.70
CA THR A 320 -14.14 -8.55 20.67
C THR A 320 -14.19 -7.86 19.31
N GLU A 321 -15.35 -7.87 18.66
CA GLU A 321 -15.56 -7.17 17.39
C GLU A 321 -15.45 -5.66 17.58
N PHE A 322 -14.73 -4.97 16.67
CA PHE A 322 -14.54 -3.52 16.70
C PHE A 322 -14.81 -2.85 15.34
N ILE A 323 -15.11 -3.65 14.31
CA ILE A 323 -15.54 -3.17 12.99
C ILE A 323 -17.00 -3.55 12.77
N THR A 324 -17.83 -2.55 12.42
CA THR A 324 -19.24 -2.73 12.01
C THR A 324 -19.39 -2.44 10.52
N ILE A 325 -20.16 -3.28 9.77
CA ILE A 325 -20.51 -3.13 8.36
C ILE A 325 -21.99 -3.29 8.12
#